data_62411a78381a7c2d6327c9c345089ed3
#
_entry.id   62411a78381a7c2d6327c9c345089ed3
#
_cell.length_a   1.000
_cell.length_b   1.000
_cell.length_c   1.000
_cell.angle_alpha   90.00
_cell.angle_beta   90.00
_cell.angle_gamma   90.00
#
_symmetry.space_group_name_H-M   'P 1'
#
loop_
_entity.id
_entity.type
_entity.pdbx_description
1 polymer ?
#
loop_
_entity_poly.entity_id
_entity_poly.type
_entity_poly.pdbx_seq_one_letter_code
_entity_poly.pdbx_strand_id
1 'polypeptide(L)' 'MDKTVKTFKKNKFQEIRVGIREYKGNDLIDIRTWTMTQGTEAMVPTSKGVSMNIHLITELKEALGEVERILKESLML' A
#
# COMPACT_ATOMS: atom_id res chain seq x y z
N MET A 1 9.93 -11.63 5.67
CA MET A 1 9.22 -12.03 4.42
C MET A 1 9.00 -10.81 3.56
N ASP A 2 9.40 -10.87 2.32
CA ASP A 2 9.13 -9.78 1.37
C ASP A 2 8.14 -10.29 0.34
N LYS A 3 6.92 -9.77 0.37
CA LYS A 3 5.87 -10.24 -0.53
C LYS A 3 4.94 -9.10 -0.91
N THR A 4 4.82 -8.82 -2.21
CA THR A 4 3.80 -7.91 -2.71
C THR A 4 2.51 -8.71 -2.87
N VAL A 5 1.46 -8.25 -2.19
CA VAL A 5 0.16 -8.95 -2.19
C VAL A 5 -0.77 -8.39 -3.25
N LYS A 6 -0.80 -7.07 -3.39
CA LYS A 6 -1.69 -6.39 -4.34
C LYS A 6 -1.00 -5.17 -4.92
N THR A 7 -1.18 -4.97 -6.21
CA THR A 7 -0.69 -3.80 -6.92
C THR A 7 -1.85 -3.20 -7.71
N PHE A 8 -2.01 -1.89 -7.65
CA PHE A 8 -3.00 -1.20 -8.48
C PHE A 8 -2.48 0.16 -8.89
N LYS A 9 -2.92 0.64 -10.04
CA LYS A 9 -2.44 1.90 -10.59
C LYS A 9 -2.95 3.10 -9.81
N LYS A 10 -2.05 4.02 -9.50
CA LYS A 10 -2.37 5.31 -8.94
C LYS A 10 -2.56 6.33 -10.07
N ASN A 11 -1.67 6.30 -11.06
CA ASN A 11 -1.72 7.12 -12.26
C ASN A 11 -0.87 6.44 -13.34
N LYS A 12 -0.63 7.14 -14.45
CA LYS A 12 0.08 6.59 -15.60
C LYS A 12 1.49 6.08 -15.27
N PHE A 13 2.18 6.72 -14.33
CA PHE A 13 3.58 6.42 -14.04
C PHE A 13 3.78 5.79 -12.66
N GLN A 14 2.75 5.71 -11.85
CA GLN A 14 2.87 5.26 -10.46
C GLN A 14 1.84 4.21 -10.12
N GLU A 15 2.20 3.36 -9.18
CA GLU A 15 1.30 2.34 -8.66
C GLU A 15 1.43 2.27 -7.15
N ILE A 16 0.36 1.78 -6.53
CA ILE A 16 0.37 1.48 -5.10
C ILE A 16 0.62 -0.01 -4.94
N ARG A 17 1.57 -0.36 -4.11
CA ARG A 17 1.82 -1.76 -3.76
C ARG A 17 1.54 -1.97 -2.29
N VAL A 18 0.76 -3.00 -2.01
CA VAL A 18 0.41 -3.42 -0.65
C VAL A 18 1.05 -4.78 -0.42
N GLY A 19 1.78 -4.91 0.66
CA GLY A 19 2.45 -6.17 0.92
C GLY A 19 3.06 -6.23 2.31
N ILE A 20 3.97 -7.18 2.45
CA ILE A 20 4.72 -7.42 3.68
C ILE A 20 6.18 -7.19 3.35
N ARG A 21 6.88 -6.44 4.19
CA ARG A 21 8.32 -6.19 4.05
C ARG A 21 9.04 -6.54 5.34
N GLU A 22 10.22 -7.13 5.17
CA GLU A 22 11.09 -7.39 6.31
C GLU A 22 11.98 -6.18 6.53
N TYR A 23 12.09 -5.75 7.78
CA TYR A 23 12.98 -4.68 8.18
C TYR A 23 13.61 -5.04 9.51
N LYS A 24 14.95 -5.20 9.51
CA LYS A 24 15.71 -5.57 10.71
C LYS A 24 15.15 -6.80 11.43
N GLY A 25 14.80 -7.82 10.64
CA GLY A 25 14.27 -9.07 11.17
C GLY A 25 12.80 -9.07 11.55
N ASN A 26 12.09 -7.95 11.33
CA ASN A 26 10.67 -7.84 11.63
C ASN A 26 9.85 -7.69 10.35
N ASP A 27 8.72 -8.39 10.30
CA ASP A 27 7.78 -8.22 9.19
C ASP A 27 6.89 -7.02 9.46
N LEU A 28 6.72 -6.17 8.44
CA LEU A 28 5.88 -4.98 8.51
C LEU A 28 4.85 -5.03 7.39
N ILE A 29 3.67 -4.46 7.65
CA ILE A 29 2.71 -4.16 6.60
C ILE A 29 3.25 -2.93 5.87
N ASP A 30 3.33 -3.00 4.54
CA ASP A 30 3.83 -1.88 3.74
C ASP A 30 2.82 -1.50 2.67
N ILE A 31 2.45 -0.23 2.65
CA ILE A 31 1.57 0.36 1.65
C ILE A 31 2.33 1.54 1.07
N ARG A 32 2.71 1.44 -0.21
CA ARG A 32 3.68 2.38 -0.76
C ARG A 32 3.44 2.70 -2.22
N THR A 33 3.73 3.95 -2.58
CA THR A 33 3.77 4.37 -3.97
C THR A 33 5.10 3.93 -4.59
N TRP A 34 5.01 3.28 -5.74
CA TRP A 34 6.14 2.93 -6.58
C TRP A 34 6.07 3.76 -7.84
N THR A 35 7.20 4.18 -8.35
CA THR A 35 7.24 5.02 -9.53
C THR A 35 8.16 4.43 -10.59
N MET A 36 7.84 4.74 -11.85
CA MET A 36 8.66 4.33 -12.98
C MET A 36 9.95 5.13 -12.97
N THR A 37 11.09 4.46 -13.17
CA THR A 37 12.37 5.15 -13.27
C THR A 37 12.50 5.77 -14.65
N GLN A 38 13.17 6.94 -14.70
CA GLN A 38 13.39 7.65 -15.94
C GLN A 38 14.31 6.84 -16.85
N GLY A 39 13.92 6.66 -18.11
CA GLY A 39 14.71 5.96 -19.11
C GLY A 39 14.57 4.44 -19.08
N THR A 40 13.80 3.89 -18.15
CA THR A 40 13.50 2.46 -18.08
C THR A 40 12.06 2.28 -17.66
N GLU A 41 11.54 1.04 -17.79
CA GLU A 41 10.20 0.73 -17.31
C GLU A 41 10.23 0.11 -15.91
N ALA A 42 11.39 0.11 -15.27
CA ALA A 42 11.53 -0.46 -13.94
C ALA A 42 10.84 0.41 -12.90
N MET A 43 10.10 -0.23 -12.00
CA MET A 43 9.42 0.44 -10.90
C MET A 43 10.30 0.41 -9.67
N VAL A 44 10.36 1.53 -8.96
CA VAL A 44 11.12 1.64 -7.72
C VAL A 44 10.24 2.21 -6.61
N PRO A 45 10.49 1.80 -5.35
CA PRO A 45 9.73 2.34 -4.23
C PRO A 45 10.10 3.79 -3.97
N THR A 46 9.14 4.55 -3.46
CA THR A 46 9.35 5.94 -3.06
C THR A 46 9.18 6.07 -1.55
N SER A 47 9.43 7.27 -1.03
CA SER A 47 9.21 7.57 0.38
C SER A 47 7.72 7.76 0.71
N LYS A 48 6.86 7.82 -0.30
CA LYS A 48 5.43 8.02 -0.11
C LYS A 48 4.77 6.68 0.22
N GLY A 49 4.53 6.48 1.48
CA GLY A 49 3.94 5.25 1.96
C GLY A 49 3.99 5.15 3.46
N VAL A 50 3.51 4.04 3.97
CA VAL A 50 3.48 3.77 5.38
C VAL A 50 3.86 2.32 5.63
N SER A 51 4.68 2.10 6.66
CA SER A 51 5.01 0.77 7.15
C SER A 51 4.59 0.67 8.60
N MET A 52 4.03 -0.44 8.98
CA MET A 52 3.55 -0.61 10.35
C MET A 52 3.67 -2.05 10.81
N ASN A 53 3.66 -2.24 12.12
CA ASN A 53 3.72 -3.55 12.74
C ASN A 53 2.55 -4.43 12.25
N ILE A 54 2.84 -5.70 11.97
CA ILE A 54 1.83 -6.63 11.43
C ILE A 54 0.66 -6.86 12.38
N HIS A 55 0.85 -6.63 13.68
CA HIS A 55 -0.24 -6.77 14.67
C HIS A 55 -1.30 -5.69 14.53
N LEU A 56 -1.04 -4.64 13.73
CA LEU A 56 -2.02 -3.59 13.46
C LEU A 56 -2.95 -3.93 12.30
N ILE A 57 -2.84 -5.14 11.74
CA ILE A 57 -3.63 -5.50 10.56
C ILE A 57 -5.14 -5.42 10.81
N THR A 58 -5.59 -5.83 12.00
CA THR A 58 -7.01 -5.80 12.33
C THR A 58 -7.54 -4.37 12.40
N GLU A 59 -6.82 -3.47 13.10
CA GLU A 59 -7.21 -2.07 13.18
C GLU A 59 -7.21 -1.40 11.82
N LEU A 60 -6.20 -1.69 11.00
CA LEU A 60 -6.12 -1.13 9.65
C LEU A 60 -7.31 -1.59 8.78
N LYS A 61 -7.60 -2.88 8.84
CA LYS A 61 -8.72 -3.45 8.07
C LYS A 61 -10.05 -2.84 8.51
N GLU A 62 -10.27 -2.69 9.80
CA GLU A 62 -11.48 -2.08 10.32
C GLU A 62 -11.60 -0.62 9.91
N ALA A 63 -10.49 0.14 9.99
CA ALA A 63 -10.46 1.54 9.57
C ALA A 63 -10.80 1.70 8.10
N LEU A 64 -10.20 0.86 7.24
CA LEU A 64 -10.47 0.91 5.80
C LEU A 64 -11.91 0.52 5.49
N GLY A 65 -12.45 -0.47 6.20
CA GLY A 65 -13.87 -0.85 6.06
C GLY A 65 -14.80 0.30 6.42
N GLU A 66 -14.47 1.05 7.46
CA GLU A 66 -15.27 2.21 7.87
C GLU A 66 -15.18 3.34 6.84
N VAL A 67 -13.99 3.59 6.31
CA VAL A 67 -13.80 4.57 5.23
C VAL A 67 -14.66 4.18 4.03
N GLU A 68 -14.63 2.91 3.65
CA GLU A 68 -15.42 2.41 2.53
C GLU A 68 -16.91 2.61 2.78
N ARG A 69 -17.38 2.28 3.97
CA ARG A 69 -18.79 2.45 4.34
C ARG A 69 -19.23 3.91 4.20
N ILE A 70 -18.42 4.83 4.76
CA ILE A 70 -18.73 6.27 4.70
C ILE A 70 -18.75 6.77 3.26
N LEU A 71 -17.77 6.35 2.45
CA LEU A 71 -17.70 6.77 1.06
C LEU A 71 -18.88 6.25 0.25
N LYS A 72 -19.29 5.01 0.46
CA LYS A 72 -20.44 4.44 -0.23
C LYS A 72 -21.73 5.14 0.13
N GLU A 73 -21.91 5.49 1.40
CA GLU A 73 -23.11 6.21 1.85
C GLU A 73 -23.12 7.66 1.35
N SER A 74 -21.97 8.34 1.41
CA SER A 74 -21.88 9.78 1.11
C SER A 74 -21.73 10.06 -0.38
N LEU A 75 -21.00 9.22 -1.11
CA LEU A 75 -20.67 9.44 -2.51
C LEU A 75 -21.36 8.45 -3.44
N MET A 76 -22.11 7.52 -2.90
CA MET A 76 -22.84 6.51 -3.65
C MET A 76 -21.91 5.68 -4.56
N LEU A 77 -20.73 5.37 -4.05
CA LEU A 77 -19.75 4.55 -4.76
C LEU A 77 -20.22 3.09 -4.93
#